data_58f84a88171602d89909d08a57b31074
#
_entry.id   58f84a88171602d89909d08a57b31074
#
_cell.length_a   1.000
_cell.length_b   1.000
_cell.length_c   1.000
_cell.angle_alpha   90.00
_cell.angle_beta   90.00
_cell.angle_gamma   90.00
#
_symmetry.space_group_name_H-M   'P 1'
#
loop_
_entity.id
_entity.type
_entity.pdbx_description
1 polymer ?
#
loop_
_entity_poly.entity_id
_entity_poly.type
_entity_poly.pdbx_seq_one_letter_code
_entity_poly.pdbx_strand_id
1 'polypeptide(L)'
;MTSSSDLEQIETRTLSLVRDFSFLHADDPVANSCKAVADAVAQQAVTSSEGGKRLRALLTLDAFRAFAPQDVAERDMDAVLDLACAIEVFQTGALVHDDIIDDSDLRRGKPSAHRALATDTHSDAIGHGLGIMLGDMLATASVDIANNCLLYTSPSPRD
;
A
#
# COMPACT_ATOMS: atom_id res chain seq x y z
N MET A 1 -6.18 -22.75 -7.97
CA MET A 1 -7.01 -22.69 -6.75
C MET A 1 -6.29 -21.78 -5.78
N THR A 2 -6.82 -20.61 -5.56
CA THR A 2 -6.31 -19.60 -4.62
C THR A 2 -6.26 -20.22 -3.22
N SER A 3 -5.09 -20.34 -2.64
CA SER A 3 -4.92 -20.97 -1.33
C SER A 3 -5.07 -19.94 -0.20
N SER A 4 -5.48 -20.39 0.97
CA SER A 4 -5.44 -19.57 2.21
C SER A 4 -4.03 -18.99 2.45
N SER A 5 -3.00 -19.68 1.98
CA SER A 5 -1.60 -19.29 2.01
C SER A 5 -1.31 -18.06 1.12
N ASP A 6 -1.92 -17.95 -0.07
CA ASP A 6 -1.70 -16.80 -0.96
C ASP A 6 -2.25 -15.51 -0.33
N LEU A 7 -3.43 -15.60 0.29
CA LEU A 7 -4.02 -14.45 0.98
C LEU A 7 -3.15 -13.96 2.14
N GLU A 8 -2.62 -14.88 2.93
CA GLU A 8 -1.73 -14.56 4.05
C GLU A 8 -0.39 -13.97 3.57
N GLN A 9 0.17 -14.49 2.50
CA GLN A 9 1.40 -13.95 1.89
C GLN A 9 1.18 -12.52 1.37
N ILE A 10 0.09 -12.29 0.62
CA ILE A 10 -0.25 -10.96 0.10
C ILE A 10 -0.47 -9.98 1.26
N GLU A 11 -1.21 -10.37 2.30
CA GLU A 11 -1.46 -9.52 3.46
C GLU A 11 -0.16 -9.13 4.17
N THR A 12 0.65 -10.12 4.51
CA THR A 12 1.93 -9.93 5.20
C THR A 12 2.87 -9.05 4.37
N ARG A 13 3.00 -9.35 3.07
CA ARG A 13 3.90 -8.62 2.17
C ARG A 13 3.43 -7.18 1.95
N THR A 14 2.14 -6.96 1.72
CA THR A 14 1.56 -5.62 1.57
C THR A 14 1.86 -4.75 2.80
N LEU A 15 1.62 -5.28 4.00
CA LEU A 15 1.87 -4.52 5.23
C LEU A 15 3.35 -4.24 5.47
N SER A 16 4.25 -5.16 5.11
CA SER A 16 5.70 -4.92 5.17
C SER A 16 6.10 -3.78 4.22
N LEU A 17 5.71 -3.86 2.96
CA LEU A 17 6.05 -2.86 1.95
C LEU A 17 5.52 -1.46 2.32
N VAL A 18 4.29 -1.38 2.85
CA VAL A 18 3.73 -0.10 3.32
C VAL A 18 4.50 0.44 4.52
N ARG A 19 4.91 -0.41 5.47
CA ARG A 19 5.73 0.01 6.62
C ARG A 19 7.08 0.54 6.16
N ASP A 20 7.78 -0.23 5.32
CA ASP A 20 9.12 0.10 4.84
C ASP A 20 9.14 1.44 4.09
N PHE A 21 8.06 1.75 3.36
CA PHE A 21 7.92 3.02 2.65
C PHE A 21 7.50 4.19 3.57
N SER A 22 6.58 3.94 4.51
CA SER A 22 5.87 5.01 5.23
C SER A 22 6.62 5.54 6.45
N PHE A 23 7.43 4.70 7.15
CA PHE A 23 8.12 5.13 8.34
C PHE A 23 9.45 5.81 8.01
N LEU A 24 9.64 7.01 8.56
CA LEU A 24 10.89 7.75 8.44
C LEU A 24 12.02 7.03 9.15
N HIS A 25 13.20 6.98 8.53
CA HIS A 25 14.40 6.44 9.17
C HIS A 25 14.83 7.34 10.34
N ALA A 26 15.39 6.72 11.40
CA ALA A 26 15.77 7.42 12.64
C ALA A 26 16.77 8.56 12.42
N ASP A 27 17.56 8.49 11.36
CA ASP A 27 18.58 9.48 11.01
C ASP A 27 18.06 10.62 10.11
N ASP A 28 16.76 10.62 9.76
CA ASP A 28 16.17 11.66 8.93
C ASP A 28 16.03 12.96 9.75
N PRO A 29 16.63 14.10 9.32
CA PRO A 29 16.50 15.38 10.03
C PRO A 29 15.06 15.88 10.15
N VAL A 30 14.18 15.51 9.21
CA VAL A 30 12.76 15.86 9.22
C VAL A 30 12.02 15.10 10.32
N ALA A 31 12.47 13.86 10.61
CA ALA A 31 11.86 13.01 11.63
C ALA A 31 11.75 13.67 12.99
N ASN A 32 12.71 14.52 13.37
CA ASN A 32 12.72 15.16 14.69
C ASN A 32 11.75 16.34 14.84
N SER A 33 11.43 17.02 13.75
CA SER A 33 10.57 18.23 13.79
C SER A 33 9.08 17.92 13.65
N CYS A 34 8.71 16.83 12.96
CA CYS A 34 7.31 16.45 12.71
C CYS A 34 6.99 14.98 13.04
N LYS A 35 7.84 14.34 13.85
CA LYS A 35 7.78 12.90 14.11
C LYS A 35 6.39 12.41 14.51
N ALA A 36 5.71 13.09 15.42
CA ALA A 36 4.40 12.63 15.92
C ALA A 36 3.36 12.57 14.78
N VAL A 37 3.36 13.56 13.90
CA VAL A 37 2.42 13.62 12.76
C VAL A 37 2.82 12.59 11.70
N ALA A 38 4.12 12.48 11.40
CA ALA A 38 4.64 11.50 10.46
C ALA A 38 4.33 10.05 10.92
N ASP A 39 4.55 9.76 12.19
CA ASP A 39 4.23 8.45 12.77
C ASP A 39 2.72 8.15 12.72
N ALA A 40 1.87 9.15 12.99
CA ALA A 40 0.41 8.98 12.88
C ALA A 40 -0.03 8.67 11.45
N VAL A 41 0.51 9.38 10.45
CA VAL A 41 0.24 9.11 9.03
C VAL A 41 0.76 7.75 8.62
N ALA A 42 1.98 7.37 9.02
CA ALA A 42 2.56 6.06 8.72
C ALA A 42 1.76 4.91 9.36
N GLN A 43 1.36 5.09 10.61
CA GLN A 43 0.50 4.09 11.29
C GLN A 43 -0.86 3.97 10.60
N GLN A 44 -1.45 5.10 10.18
CA GLN A 44 -2.72 5.09 9.46
C GLN A 44 -2.58 4.46 8.06
N ALA A 45 -1.44 4.61 7.38
CA ALA A 45 -1.14 3.92 6.12
C ALA A 45 -1.22 2.40 6.30
N VAL A 46 -0.59 1.87 7.35
CA VAL A 46 -0.64 0.44 7.69
C VAL A 46 -2.08 0.01 8.01
N THR A 47 -2.77 0.75 8.89
CA THR A 47 -4.14 0.44 9.30
C THR A 47 -5.12 0.45 8.13
N SER A 48 -5.00 1.42 7.20
CA SER A 48 -5.82 1.49 5.99
C SER A 48 -5.54 0.34 5.02
N SER A 49 -4.33 -0.20 5.06
CA SER A 49 -3.90 -1.30 4.21
C SER A 49 -4.27 -2.68 4.77
N GLU A 50 -4.75 -2.79 6.02
CA GLU A 50 -5.15 -4.06 6.62
C GLU A 50 -6.44 -4.63 6.02
N GLY A 51 -6.50 -5.95 5.93
CA GLY A 51 -7.70 -6.71 5.59
C GLY A 51 -8.16 -6.53 4.13
N GLY A 52 -9.39 -7.00 3.89
CA GLY A 52 -9.97 -7.03 2.56
C GLY A 52 -9.82 -8.39 1.87
N LYS A 53 -10.48 -8.53 0.72
CA LYS A 53 -10.51 -9.81 -0.01
C LYS A 53 -9.29 -10.01 -0.91
N ARG A 54 -8.44 -9.00 -1.08
CA ARG A 54 -7.23 -9.02 -1.93
C ARG A 54 -7.47 -9.60 -3.34
N LEU A 55 -8.65 -9.37 -3.90
CA LEU A 55 -9.06 -10.00 -5.16
C LEU A 55 -8.18 -9.61 -6.34
N ARG A 56 -7.68 -8.36 -6.38
CA ARG A 56 -6.81 -7.90 -7.47
C ARG A 56 -5.47 -8.60 -7.42
N ALA A 57 -4.86 -8.68 -6.23
CA ALA A 57 -3.61 -9.38 -6.03
C ALA A 57 -3.73 -10.88 -6.32
N LEU A 58 -4.77 -11.53 -5.80
CA LEU A 58 -5.04 -12.95 -6.07
C LEU A 58 -5.21 -13.22 -7.56
N LEU A 59 -5.98 -12.37 -8.27
CA LEU A 59 -6.17 -12.50 -9.71
C LEU A 59 -4.84 -12.31 -10.48
N THR A 60 -3.98 -11.39 -10.03
CA THR A 60 -2.66 -11.17 -10.63
C THR A 60 -1.79 -12.43 -10.51
N LEU A 61 -1.73 -13.04 -9.30
CA LEU A 61 -0.97 -14.27 -9.08
C LEU A 61 -1.53 -15.45 -9.89
N ASP A 62 -2.86 -15.62 -9.89
CA ASP A 62 -3.50 -16.71 -10.62
C ASP A 62 -3.32 -16.56 -12.13
N ALA A 63 -3.42 -15.34 -12.67
CA ALA A 63 -3.18 -15.07 -14.08
C ALA A 63 -1.71 -15.38 -14.45
N PHE A 64 -0.76 -14.92 -13.64
CA PHE A 64 0.65 -15.21 -13.88
C PHE A 64 0.93 -16.71 -13.87
N ARG A 65 0.46 -17.45 -12.88
CA ARG A 65 0.62 -18.92 -12.81
C ARG A 65 -0.03 -19.65 -14.00
N ALA A 66 -1.13 -19.12 -14.54
CA ALA A 66 -1.85 -19.73 -15.64
C ALA A 66 -1.16 -19.54 -17.00
N PHE A 67 -0.45 -18.42 -17.20
CA PHE A 67 0.06 -18.03 -18.52
C PHE A 67 1.59 -17.99 -18.61
N ALA A 68 2.32 -17.89 -17.49
CA ALA A 68 3.77 -17.89 -17.52
C ALA A 68 4.33 -19.30 -17.79
N PRO A 69 5.42 -19.44 -18.58
CA PRO A 69 6.20 -20.66 -18.64
C PRO A 69 6.68 -21.07 -17.24
N GLN A 70 6.83 -22.37 -17.00
CA GLN A 70 7.11 -22.88 -15.66
C GLN A 70 8.42 -22.33 -15.07
N ASP A 71 9.48 -22.23 -15.86
CA ASP A 71 10.77 -21.67 -15.46
C ASP A 71 10.69 -20.18 -15.11
N VAL A 72 9.85 -19.42 -15.84
CA VAL A 72 9.56 -18.01 -15.55
C VAL A 72 8.74 -17.89 -14.27
N ALA A 73 7.72 -18.73 -14.11
CA ALA A 73 6.88 -18.71 -12.92
C ALA A 73 7.67 -19.02 -11.65
N GLU A 74 8.61 -19.96 -11.69
CA GLU A 74 9.47 -20.28 -10.55
C GLU A 74 10.46 -19.15 -10.21
N ARG A 75 11.02 -18.49 -11.24
CA ARG A 75 12.02 -17.43 -11.06
C ARG A 75 11.42 -16.10 -10.60
N ASP A 76 10.28 -15.71 -11.16
CA ASP A 76 9.77 -14.34 -11.05
C ASP A 76 8.58 -14.19 -10.07
N MET A 77 8.20 -15.26 -9.36
CA MET A 77 7.03 -15.27 -8.47
C MET A 77 7.09 -14.17 -7.38
N ASP A 78 8.26 -13.93 -6.79
CA ASP A 78 8.42 -12.90 -5.76
C ASP A 78 8.21 -11.50 -6.33
N ALA A 79 8.73 -11.22 -7.53
CA ALA A 79 8.51 -9.95 -8.22
C ALA A 79 7.02 -9.74 -8.58
N VAL A 80 6.34 -10.80 -8.98
CA VAL A 80 4.90 -10.76 -9.27
C VAL A 80 4.08 -10.58 -8.00
N LEU A 81 4.51 -11.16 -6.88
CA LEU A 81 3.89 -10.91 -5.57
C LEU A 81 4.01 -9.44 -5.19
N ASP A 82 5.19 -8.82 -5.35
CA ASP A 82 5.39 -7.40 -5.09
C ASP A 82 4.52 -6.53 -6.01
N LEU A 83 4.42 -6.85 -7.29
CA LEU A 83 3.53 -6.16 -8.22
C LEU A 83 2.05 -6.31 -7.80
N ALA A 84 1.64 -7.50 -7.38
CA ALA A 84 0.29 -7.75 -6.88
C ALA A 84 -0.01 -6.92 -5.61
N CYS A 85 0.96 -6.81 -4.69
CA CYS A 85 0.88 -5.95 -3.51
C CYS A 85 0.82 -4.46 -3.89
N ALA A 86 1.61 -4.02 -4.88
CA ALA A 86 1.57 -2.64 -5.38
C ALA A 86 0.15 -2.24 -5.86
N ILE A 87 -0.54 -3.13 -6.55
CA ILE A 87 -1.93 -2.92 -7.00
C ILE A 87 -2.88 -2.74 -5.80
N GLU A 88 -2.73 -3.53 -4.73
CA GLU A 88 -3.54 -3.39 -3.52
C GLU A 88 -3.22 -2.11 -2.74
N VAL A 89 -1.94 -1.69 -2.72
CA VAL A 89 -1.52 -0.41 -2.11
C VAL A 89 -2.12 0.77 -2.87
N PHE A 90 -2.07 0.75 -4.22
CA PHE A 90 -2.75 1.75 -5.05
C PHE A 90 -4.25 1.83 -4.76
N GLN A 91 -4.91 0.66 -4.70
CA GLN A 91 -6.33 0.60 -4.37
C GLN A 91 -6.62 1.19 -2.97
N THR A 92 -5.73 0.99 -2.01
CA THR A 92 -5.89 1.57 -0.68
C THR A 92 -5.81 3.10 -0.73
N GLY A 93 -4.84 3.66 -1.45
CA GLY A 93 -4.73 5.11 -1.66
C GLY A 93 -5.97 5.70 -2.35
N ALA A 94 -6.47 5.03 -3.39
CA ALA A 94 -7.71 5.44 -4.07
C ALA A 94 -8.92 5.43 -3.12
N LEU A 95 -9.05 4.42 -2.26
CA LEU A 95 -10.14 4.34 -1.28
C LEU A 95 -10.02 5.40 -0.18
N VAL A 96 -8.81 5.81 0.21
CA VAL A 96 -8.60 6.93 1.15
C VAL A 96 -9.12 8.24 0.54
N HIS A 97 -8.86 8.51 -0.74
CA HIS A 97 -9.39 9.68 -1.43
C HIS A 97 -10.92 9.60 -1.62
N ASP A 98 -11.43 8.43 -1.97
CA ASP A 98 -12.86 8.16 -2.13
C ASP A 98 -13.63 8.46 -0.84
N ASP A 99 -13.13 8.00 0.31
CA ASP A 99 -13.70 8.29 1.62
C ASP A 99 -13.76 9.79 1.95
N ILE A 100 -12.77 10.56 1.48
CA ILE A 100 -12.75 12.02 1.64
C ILE A 100 -13.79 12.68 0.73
N ILE A 101 -13.86 12.26 -0.54
CA ILE A 101 -14.80 12.81 -1.52
C ILE A 101 -16.25 12.53 -1.10
N ASP A 102 -16.51 11.34 -0.59
CA ASP A 102 -17.84 10.90 -0.16
C ASP A 102 -18.17 11.32 1.29
N ASP A 103 -17.25 11.97 1.98
CA ASP A 103 -17.36 12.33 3.42
C ASP A 103 -17.72 11.12 4.30
N SER A 104 -17.11 9.96 4.00
CA SER A 104 -17.40 8.70 4.67
C SER A 104 -16.77 8.65 6.06
N ASP A 105 -17.57 8.38 7.09
CA ASP A 105 -17.07 8.25 8.46
C ASP A 105 -16.32 6.94 8.71
N LEU A 106 -16.72 5.87 8.03
CA LEU A 106 -16.23 4.52 8.29
C LEU A 106 -15.78 3.80 7.02
N ARG A 107 -14.69 3.04 7.17
CA ARG A 107 -14.22 2.06 6.18
C ARG A 107 -14.01 0.69 6.84
N ARG A 108 -14.67 -0.36 6.34
CA ARG A 108 -14.60 -1.73 6.90
C ARG A 108 -14.90 -1.80 8.41
N GLY A 109 -15.82 -0.95 8.90
CA GLY A 109 -16.20 -0.91 10.32
C GLY A 109 -15.22 -0.18 11.25
N LYS A 110 -14.14 0.39 10.72
CA LYS A 110 -13.21 1.29 11.42
C LYS A 110 -13.43 2.74 10.93
N PRO A 111 -13.00 3.77 11.67
CA PRO A 111 -12.97 5.12 11.16
C PRO A 111 -12.21 5.20 9.83
N SER A 112 -12.72 5.99 8.89
CA SER A 112 -11.99 6.32 7.66
C SER A 112 -10.68 7.04 7.99
N ALA A 113 -9.71 7.04 7.08
CA ALA A 113 -8.37 7.56 7.36
C ALA A 113 -8.39 9.02 7.83
N HIS A 114 -9.13 9.89 7.13
CA HIS A 114 -9.24 11.30 7.51
C HIS A 114 -9.93 11.52 8.86
N ARG A 115 -10.91 10.69 9.23
CA ARG A 115 -11.58 10.74 10.54
C ARG A 115 -10.68 10.26 11.68
N ALA A 116 -9.89 9.21 11.45
CA ALA A 116 -8.89 8.74 12.41
C ALA A 116 -7.84 9.83 12.67
N LEU A 117 -7.25 10.39 11.61
CA LEU A 117 -6.26 11.47 11.70
C LEU A 117 -6.83 12.77 12.30
N ALA A 118 -8.12 13.07 12.07
CA ALA A 118 -8.79 14.19 12.73
C ALA A 118 -8.90 13.97 14.25
N THR A 119 -9.16 12.74 14.68
CA THR A 119 -9.19 12.39 16.11
C THR A 119 -7.80 12.54 16.74
N ASP A 120 -6.75 12.04 16.10
CA ASP A 120 -5.38 12.11 16.61
C ASP A 120 -4.85 13.55 16.70
N THR A 121 -5.26 14.41 15.76
CA THR A 121 -4.83 15.81 15.69
C THR A 121 -5.79 16.78 16.38
N HIS A 122 -6.93 16.31 16.88
CA HIS A 122 -8.01 17.12 17.43
C HIS A 122 -8.50 18.23 16.47
N SER A 123 -8.45 17.97 15.15
CA SER A 123 -8.82 18.94 14.13
C SER A 123 -9.29 18.27 12.85
N ASP A 124 -10.54 18.50 12.46
CA ASP A 124 -11.12 18.00 11.22
C ASP A 124 -10.36 18.50 9.98
N ALA A 125 -9.97 19.78 9.99
CA ALA A 125 -9.24 20.38 8.87
C ALA A 125 -7.84 19.75 8.68
N ILE A 126 -7.14 19.46 9.79
CA ILE A 126 -5.84 18.81 9.74
C ILE A 126 -6.02 17.34 9.32
N GLY A 127 -6.98 16.63 9.91
CA GLY A 127 -7.27 15.24 9.56
C GLY A 127 -7.62 15.07 8.09
N HIS A 128 -8.39 16.00 7.53
CA HIS A 128 -8.72 16.02 6.11
C HIS A 128 -7.47 16.23 5.23
N GLY A 129 -6.62 17.23 5.55
CA GLY A 129 -5.38 17.49 4.82
C GLY A 129 -4.39 16.31 4.90
N LEU A 130 -4.22 15.72 6.08
CA LEU A 130 -3.38 14.54 6.27
C LEU A 130 -3.93 13.30 5.56
N GLY A 131 -5.26 13.16 5.45
CA GLY A 131 -5.91 12.11 4.69
C GLY A 131 -5.58 12.21 3.19
N ILE A 132 -5.62 13.41 2.61
CA ILE A 132 -5.19 13.63 1.21
C ILE A 132 -3.72 13.22 1.03
N MET A 133 -2.83 13.72 1.89
CA MET A 133 -1.41 13.38 1.85
C MET A 133 -1.16 11.87 1.99
N LEU A 134 -1.92 11.19 2.83
CA LEU A 134 -1.86 9.74 3.00
C LEU A 134 -2.24 9.01 1.71
N GLY A 135 -3.30 9.42 1.04
CA GLY A 135 -3.69 8.85 -0.24
C GLY A 135 -2.61 9.01 -1.32
N ASP A 136 -2.01 10.21 -1.43
CA ASP A 136 -0.90 10.50 -2.33
C ASP A 136 0.35 9.68 -2.00
N MET A 137 0.66 9.53 -0.71
CA MET A 137 1.78 8.72 -0.24
C MET A 137 1.60 7.25 -0.63
N LEU A 138 0.42 6.66 -0.43
CA LEU A 138 0.12 5.28 -0.81
C LEU A 138 0.16 5.09 -2.34
N ALA A 139 -0.34 6.04 -3.12
CA ALA A 139 -0.23 6.01 -4.57
C ALA A 139 1.24 6.03 -5.02
N THR A 140 2.07 6.88 -4.40
CA THR A 140 3.51 6.94 -4.66
C THR A 140 4.22 5.66 -4.25
N ALA A 141 3.91 5.11 -3.07
CA ALA A 141 4.44 3.83 -2.60
C ALA A 141 4.15 2.69 -3.59
N SER A 142 2.93 2.65 -4.14
CA SER A 142 2.56 1.64 -5.14
C SER A 142 3.43 1.71 -6.39
N VAL A 143 3.71 2.92 -6.87
CA VAL A 143 4.59 3.13 -8.04
C VAL A 143 6.03 2.73 -7.73
N ASP A 144 6.54 3.09 -6.54
CA ASP A 144 7.88 2.71 -6.10
C ASP A 144 8.04 1.19 -6.01
N ILE A 145 7.09 0.50 -5.37
CA ILE A 145 7.06 -0.97 -5.28
C ILE A 145 7.05 -1.60 -6.67
N ALA A 146 6.18 -1.13 -7.57
CA ALA A 146 6.08 -1.65 -8.93
C ALA A 146 7.37 -1.44 -9.73
N ASN A 147 8.01 -0.28 -9.61
CA ASN A 147 9.27 0.00 -10.28
C ASN A 147 10.40 -0.87 -9.75
N ASN A 148 10.47 -1.10 -8.44
CA ASN A 148 11.51 -1.92 -7.83
C ASN A 148 11.41 -3.39 -8.25
N CYS A 149 10.21 -3.94 -8.42
CA CYS A 149 10.04 -5.31 -8.89
C CYS A 149 10.32 -5.46 -10.40
N LEU A 150 10.11 -4.41 -11.20
CA LEU A 150 10.29 -4.44 -12.65
C LEU A 150 11.73 -4.09 -13.10
N LEU A 151 12.52 -3.40 -12.28
CA LEU A 151 13.91 -3.03 -12.60
C LEU A 151 14.82 -4.21 -12.96
N TYR A 152 14.52 -5.40 -12.46
CA TYR A 152 15.26 -6.62 -12.75
C TYR A 152 14.74 -7.42 -13.95
N THR A 153 13.57 -7.08 -14.48
CA THR A 153 12.88 -7.85 -15.51
C THR A 153 12.74 -7.14 -16.85
N SER A 154 12.94 -5.81 -16.88
CA SER A 154 12.81 -5.02 -18.11
C SER A 154 14.20 -4.71 -18.70
N PRO A 155 14.53 -5.22 -19.91
CA PRO A 155 15.74 -4.77 -20.60
C PRO A 155 15.64 -3.28 -20.86
N SER A 156 16.72 -2.56 -20.57
CA SER A 156 16.80 -1.12 -20.86
C SER A 156 16.61 -0.89 -22.37
N PRO A 157 15.80 0.08 -22.79
CA PRO A 157 15.68 0.42 -24.20
C PRO A 157 16.98 0.95 -24.84
N ARG A 158 18.07 1.01 -24.07
CA ARG A 158 19.40 1.52 -24.47
C ARG A 158 20.47 0.43 -24.55
N ASP A 159 20.14 -0.80 -24.25
CA ASP A 159 20.95 -1.99 -24.46
C ASP A 159 20.51 -2.72 -25.73
#